data_4eb313e6c44e32d42de0fb47ee674f9e
#
_entry.id   4eb313e6c44e32d42de0fb47ee674f9e
#
_cell.length_a   1.000
_cell.length_b   1.000
_cell.length_c   1.000
_cell.angle_alpha   90.00
_cell.angle_beta   90.00
_cell.angle_gamma   90.00
#
_symmetry.space_group_name_H-M   'P 1'
#
loop_
_entity.id
_entity.type
_entity.pdbx_description
1 polymer ?
#
loop_
_entity_poly.entity_id
_entity_poly.type
_entity_poly.pdbx_seq_one_letter_code
_entity_poly.pdbx_strand_id
1 'polypeptide(L)'
;MNSVRRGDIYYADLSPVVGSEQGGMRPVLIVQNDTGNRHSPTVIAAAITSQTGKAKLPTHIELIGANCGLTRDSVILLEQIRTIDKTRLRERMGKLPDAVMERVNDAIAVSFGLGKSSPPQ
;
A
#
# COMPACT_ATOMS: atom_id res chain seq x y z
N MET A 1 -10.79 2.40 -20.16
CA MET A 1 -10.59 1.96 -18.78
C MET A 1 -9.17 2.20 -18.35
N ASN A 2 -8.98 2.80 -17.19
CA ASN A 2 -7.65 3.11 -16.73
C ASN A 2 -6.95 1.85 -16.23
N SER A 3 -5.71 1.72 -16.62
CA SER A 3 -4.90 0.62 -16.14
C SER A 3 -4.40 0.91 -14.74
N VAL A 4 -4.47 -0.09 -13.87
CA VAL A 4 -3.87 -0.02 -12.55
C VAL A 4 -2.36 -0.19 -12.73
N ARG A 5 -1.58 0.65 -12.04
CA ARG A 5 -0.13 0.57 -12.11
C ARG A 5 0.48 0.50 -10.72
N ARG A 6 1.62 -0.16 -10.63
CA ARG A 6 2.37 -0.22 -9.37
C ARG A 6 2.74 1.20 -8.94
N GLY A 7 2.49 1.52 -7.69
CA GLY A 7 2.71 2.85 -7.15
C GLY A 7 1.48 3.74 -7.14
N ASP A 8 0.41 3.33 -7.81
CA ASP A 8 -0.85 4.06 -7.76
C ASP A 8 -1.49 3.92 -6.39
N ILE A 9 -2.21 4.97 -5.98
CA ILE A 9 -3.02 4.97 -4.77
C ILE A 9 -4.48 4.98 -5.19
N TYR A 10 -5.23 4.00 -4.72
CA TYR A 10 -6.68 3.90 -4.96
C TYR A 10 -7.43 3.90 -3.66
N TYR A 11 -8.60 4.48 -3.68
CA TYR A 11 -9.57 4.28 -2.62
C TYR A 11 -10.19 2.90 -2.83
N ALA A 12 -10.31 2.12 -1.76
CA ALA A 12 -10.77 0.73 -1.89
C ALA A 12 -11.59 0.32 -0.69
N ASP A 13 -12.49 -0.63 -0.94
CA ASP A 13 -13.29 -1.27 0.11
C ASP A 13 -12.57 -2.54 0.55
N LEU A 14 -12.03 -2.52 1.77
CA LEU A 14 -11.29 -3.65 2.30
C LEU A 14 -12.14 -4.57 3.19
N SER A 15 -13.39 -4.24 3.41
CA SER A 15 -14.28 -5.06 4.24
C SER A 15 -14.77 -6.30 3.48
N PRO A 16 -15.04 -7.40 4.16
CA PRO A 16 -14.87 -7.63 5.59
C PRO A 16 -13.45 -8.01 5.98
N VAL A 17 -13.11 -7.75 7.23
CA VAL A 17 -11.81 -8.12 7.80
C VAL A 17 -12.00 -8.74 9.16
N VAL A 18 -10.91 -9.29 9.71
CA VAL A 18 -10.94 -9.94 11.03
C VAL A 18 -9.90 -9.27 11.92
N GLY A 19 -10.31 -8.97 13.15
CA GLY A 19 -9.41 -8.51 14.20
C GLY A 19 -8.64 -7.25 13.83
N SER A 20 -7.33 -7.33 13.90
CA SER A 20 -6.44 -6.19 13.69
C SER A 20 -6.16 -5.85 12.22
N GLU A 21 -6.79 -6.55 11.29
CA GLU A 21 -6.65 -6.23 9.88
C GLU A 21 -7.25 -4.86 9.57
N GLN A 22 -6.60 -4.12 8.68
CA GLN A 22 -7.13 -2.83 8.26
C GLN A 22 -8.33 -3.04 7.36
N GLY A 23 -9.47 -2.48 7.74
CA GLY A 23 -10.71 -2.68 6.99
C GLY A 23 -11.39 -1.37 6.62
N GLY A 24 -12.60 -1.50 6.07
CA GLY A 24 -13.41 -0.36 5.67
C GLY A 24 -12.92 0.29 4.39
N MET A 25 -13.51 1.44 4.08
CA MET A 25 -13.12 2.23 2.92
C MET A 25 -11.88 3.02 3.26
N ARG A 26 -10.79 2.80 2.52
CA ARG A 26 -9.53 3.51 2.78
C ARG A 26 -8.62 3.48 1.59
N PRO A 27 -7.63 4.38 1.56
CA PRO A 27 -6.63 4.33 0.50
C PRO A 27 -5.78 3.07 0.62
N VAL A 28 -5.35 2.57 -0.54
CA VAL A 28 -4.38 1.47 -0.62
C VAL A 28 -3.33 1.83 -1.66
N LEU A 29 -2.12 1.31 -1.47
CA LEU A 29 -1.04 1.44 -2.43
C LEU A 29 -0.95 0.15 -3.23
N ILE A 30 -0.96 0.28 -4.56
CA ILE A 30 -0.78 -0.88 -5.45
C ILE A 30 0.69 -1.26 -5.45
N VAL A 31 1.00 -2.46 -4.99
CA VAL A 31 2.37 -2.96 -4.93
C VAL A 31 2.63 -4.10 -5.90
N GLN A 32 1.60 -4.64 -6.54
CA GLN A 32 1.74 -5.71 -7.51
C GLN A 32 2.48 -5.21 -8.74
N ASN A 33 3.26 -6.09 -9.37
CA ASN A 33 3.96 -5.76 -10.61
C ASN A 33 2.97 -5.44 -11.74
N ASP A 34 3.44 -4.69 -12.74
CA ASP A 34 2.53 -4.17 -13.77
C ASP A 34 2.05 -5.23 -14.76
N THR A 35 2.79 -6.32 -14.93
CA THR A 35 2.28 -7.43 -15.74
C THR A 35 1.06 -8.04 -15.06
N GLY A 36 1.15 -8.30 -13.76
CA GLY A 36 0.02 -8.78 -12.99
C GLY A 36 -1.12 -7.77 -12.98
N ASN A 37 -0.80 -6.50 -12.81
CA ASN A 37 -1.83 -5.45 -12.82
C ASN A 37 -2.62 -5.42 -14.12
N ARG A 38 -1.96 -5.72 -15.24
CA ARG A 38 -2.61 -5.70 -16.54
C ARG A 38 -3.47 -6.92 -16.78
N HIS A 39 -3.02 -8.08 -16.32
CA HIS A 39 -3.63 -9.35 -16.75
C HIS A 39 -4.44 -10.07 -15.67
N SER A 40 -4.20 -9.77 -14.40
CA SER A 40 -4.90 -10.46 -13.31
C SER A 40 -6.22 -9.75 -12.95
N PRO A 41 -7.25 -10.48 -12.54
CA PRO A 41 -8.46 -9.86 -11.98
C PRO A 41 -8.25 -9.31 -10.58
N THR A 42 -7.11 -9.60 -9.96
CA THR A 42 -6.80 -9.14 -8.61
C THR A 42 -5.56 -8.27 -8.62
N VAL A 43 -5.38 -7.51 -7.54
CA VAL A 43 -4.16 -6.74 -7.30
C VAL A 43 -3.65 -7.03 -5.90
N ILE A 44 -2.35 -6.84 -5.72
CA ILE A 44 -1.73 -6.90 -4.40
C ILE A 44 -1.54 -5.46 -3.93
N ALA A 45 -2.05 -5.15 -2.74
CA ALA A 45 -2.07 -3.78 -2.25
C ALA A 45 -1.73 -3.73 -0.77
N ALA A 46 -1.18 -2.60 -0.34
CA ALA A 46 -0.88 -2.33 1.05
C ALA A 46 -1.84 -1.28 1.59
N ALA A 47 -2.34 -1.48 2.79
CA ALA A 47 -3.27 -0.54 3.42
C ALA A 47 -2.56 0.75 3.81
N ILE A 48 -3.27 1.85 3.71
CA ILE A 48 -2.81 3.17 4.13
C ILE A 48 -3.75 3.66 5.22
N THR A 49 -3.18 4.21 6.29
CA THR A 49 -3.96 4.74 7.40
C THR A 49 -3.58 6.20 7.65
N SER A 50 -4.57 6.99 8.07
CA SER A 50 -4.31 8.37 8.49
C SER A 50 -3.95 8.46 9.98
N GLN A 51 -3.91 7.35 10.70
CA GLN A 51 -3.54 7.34 12.10
C GLN A 51 -2.02 7.32 12.24
N THR A 52 -1.43 8.51 12.25
CA THR A 52 0.03 8.65 12.20
C THR A 52 0.68 8.63 13.59
N GLY A 53 -0.10 8.62 14.65
CA GLY A 53 0.44 8.68 16.03
C GLY A 53 0.84 7.34 16.61
N LYS A 54 0.68 6.25 15.89
CA LYS A 54 1.00 4.92 16.38
C LYS A 54 2.51 4.68 16.36
N ALA A 55 2.96 3.70 17.15
CA ALA A 55 4.35 3.27 17.12
C ALA A 55 4.74 2.88 15.71
N LYS A 56 5.94 3.28 15.28
CA LYS A 56 6.39 3.05 13.93
C LYS A 56 7.17 1.76 13.86
N LEU A 57 6.93 1.01 12.79
CA LEU A 57 7.67 -0.21 12.48
C LEU A 57 8.55 0.04 11.26
N PRO A 58 9.58 -0.79 11.04
CA PRO A 58 10.38 -0.68 9.82
C PRO A 58 9.56 -0.85 8.54
N THR A 59 8.36 -1.42 8.65
CA THR A 59 7.45 -1.64 7.53
C THR A 59 6.51 -0.45 7.30
N HIS A 60 6.64 0.62 8.06
CA HIS A 60 5.81 1.82 7.91
C HIS A 60 6.51 2.88 7.09
N ILE A 61 5.79 3.44 6.10
CA ILE A 61 6.29 4.53 5.28
C ILE A 61 5.37 5.72 5.48
N GLU A 62 5.90 6.81 6.01
CA GLU A 62 5.13 8.04 6.23
C GLU A 62 4.96 8.79 4.92
N LEU A 63 3.77 9.34 4.69
CA LEU A 63 3.43 10.11 3.51
C LEU A 63 2.94 11.49 3.90
N ILE A 64 3.38 12.49 3.16
CA ILE A 64 2.75 13.81 3.20
C ILE A 64 1.62 13.76 2.17
N GLY A 65 0.37 13.83 2.67
CA GLY A 65 -0.78 13.58 1.82
C GLY A 65 -0.86 14.47 0.60
N ALA A 66 -0.53 15.76 0.75
CA ALA A 66 -0.60 16.71 -0.35
C ALA A 66 0.31 16.33 -1.52
N ASN A 67 1.38 15.57 -1.27
CA ASN A 67 2.35 15.22 -2.31
C ASN A 67 1.94 13.98 -3.11
N CYS A 68 0.90 13.28 -2.72
CA CYS A 68 0.53 12.02 -3.38
C CYS A 68 -0.98 11.87 -3.59
N GLY A 69 -1.72 12.95 -3.48
CA GLY A 69 -3.16 12.94 -3.77
C GLY A 69 -4.06 12.56 -2.62
N LEU A 70 -3.51 12.43 -1.41
CA LEU A 70 -4.29 12.15 -0.22
C LEU A 70 -4.70 13.44 0.48
N THR A 71 -5.83 13.40 1.19
CA THR A 71 -6.31 14.58 1.91
C THR A 71 -5.63 14.76 3.26
N ARG A 72 -4.97 13.72 3.76
CA ARG A 72 -4.32 13.74 5.08
C ARG A 72 -2.95 13.09 4.98
N ASP A 73 -2.04 13.54 5.83
CA ASP A 73 -0.80 12.82 6.04
C ASP A 73 -1.12 11.43 6.54
N SER A 74 -0.39 10.44 6.07
CA SER A 74 -0.77 9.05 6.22
C SER A 74 0.46 8.17 6.39
N VAL A 75 0.22 6.89 6.66
CA VAL A 75 1.27 5.89 6.78
C VAL A 75 0.87 4.69 5.93
N ILE A 76 1.79 4.20 5.11
CA ILE A 76 1.60 2.94 4.41
C ILE A 76 2.06 1.83 5.34
N LEU A 77 1.24 0.79 5.47
CA LEU A 77 1.48 -0.33 6.36
C LEU A 77 1.90 -1.54 5.54
N LEU A 78 3.21 -1.72 5.35
CA LEU A 78 3.70 -2.80 4.49
C LEU A 78 3.64 -4.18 5.17
N GLU A 79 3.18 -4.23 6.41
CA GLU A 79 2.80 -5.50 7.04
C GLU A 79 1.33 -5.84 6.79
N GLN A 80 0.56 -4.91 6.22
CA GLN A 80 -0.85 -5.10 5.89
C GLN A 80 -1.02 -5.20 4.37
N ILE A 81 -0.32 -6.15 3.78
CA ILE A 81 -0.37 -6.39 2.34
C ILE A 81 -1.35 -7.54 2.10
N ARG A 82 -2.23 -7.35 1.12
CA ARG A 82 -3.21 -8.37 0.79
C ARG A 82 -3.58 -8.33 -0.68
N THR A 83 -4.11 -9.44 -1.17
CA THR A 83 -4.68 -9.53 -2.51
C THR A 83 -6.14 -9.12 -2.43
N ILE A 84 -6.55 -8.24 -3.31
CA ILE A 84 -7.95 -7.83 -3.40
C ILE A 84 -8.41 -7.91 -4.86
N ASP A 85 -9.70 -8.17 -5.04
CA ASP A 85 -10.30 -8.15 -6.35
C ASP A 85 -10.33 -6.70 -6.87
N LYS A 86 -10.10 -6.52 -8.18
CA LYS A 86 -10.11 -5.18 -8.77
C LYS A 86 -11.46 -4.47 -8.57
N THR A 87 -12.53 -5.21 -8.41
CA THR A 87 -13.85 -4.60 -8.17
C THR A 87 -13.93 -3.87 -6.83
N ARG A 88 -13.00 -4.13 -5.92
CA ARG A 88 -12.95 -3.38 -4.65
C ARG A 88 -12.32 -2.00 -4.81
N LEU A 89 -11.63 -1.74 -5.91
CA LEU A 89 -11.00 -0.45 -6.17
C LEU A 89 -12.08 0.56 -6.56
N ARG A 90 -11.98 1.75 -6.00
CA ARG A 90 -12.84 2.87 -6.34
C ARG A 90 -12.01 3.86 -7.16
N GLU A 91 -12.02 5.12 -6.83
CA GLU A 91 -11.29 6.10 -7.62
C GLU A 91 -9.79 6.07 -7.36
N ARG A 92 -9.02 6.39 -8.37
CA ARG A 92 -7.59 6.59 -8.25
C ARG A 92 -7.35 7.94 -7.61
N MET A 93 -6.57 7.97 -6.53
CA MET A 93 -6.31 9.20 -5.79
C MET A 93 -5.01 9.87 -6.19
N GLY A 94 -4.04 9.11 -6.64
CA GLY A 94 -2.74 9.64 -7.00
C GLY A 94 -1.72 8.53 -7.20
N LYS A 95 -0.45 8.91 -7.09
CA LYS A 95 0.63 7.91 -7.17
C LYS A 95 1.80 8.40 -6.34
N LEU A 96 2.67 7.47 -5.97
CA LEU A 96 3.88 7.80 -5.23
C LEU A 96 5.02 8.15 -6.18
N PRO A 97 5.86 9.12 -5.79
CA PRO A 97 7.12 9.35 -6.51
C PRO A 97 8.03 8.11 -6.45
N ASP A 98 8.88 7.98 -7.46
CA ASP A 98 9.80 6.84 -7.55
C ASP A 98 10.69 6.73 -6.32
N ALA A 99 11.17 7.84 -5.79
CA ALA A 99 12.03 7.82 -4.60
C ALA A 99 11.31 7.20 -3.39
N VAL A 100 10.02 7.46 -3.25
CA VAL A 100 9.23 6.88 -2.17
C VAL A 100 8.99 5.40 -2.44
N MET A 101 8.76 5.03 -3.70
CA MET A 101 8.58 3.63 -4.06
C MET A 101 9.82 2.78 -3.75
N GLU A 102 11.02 3.35 -3.86
CA GLU A 102 12.22 2.63 -3.44
C GLU A 102 12.20 2.31 -1.95
N ARG A 103 11.75 3.25 -1.14
CA ARG A 103 11.59 3.01 0.30
C ARG A 103 10.52 1.95 0.56
N VAL A 104 9.45 1.96 -0.23
CA VAL A 104 8.41 0.94 -0.15
C VAL A 104 9.00 -0.43 -0.46
N ASN A 105 9.83 -0.53 -1.50
CA ASN A 105 10.48 -1.80 -1.84
C ASN A 105 11.29 -2.34 -0.68
N ASP A 106 12.06 -1.47 -0.01
CA ASP A 106 12.84 -1.89 1.15
C ASP A 106 11.93 -2.37 2.29
N ALA A 107 10.85 -1.66 2.53
CA ALA A 107 9.90 -2.03 3.58
C ALA A 107 9.21 -3.36 3.27
N ILE A 108 8.90 -3.62 1.99
CA ILE A 108 8.34 -4.93 1.59
C ILE A 108 9.35 -6.03 1.86
N ALA A 109 10.62 -5.80 1.53
CA ALA A 109 11.66 -6.81 1.78
C ALA A 109 11.75 -7.12 3.27
N VAL A 110 11.67 -6.10 4.11
CA VAL A 110 11.65 -6.30 5.56
C VAL A 110 10.42 -7.09 5.97
N SER A 111 9.26 -6.70 5.49
CA SER A 111 7.99 -7.33 5.86
C SER A 111 7.96 -8.81 5.48
N PHE A 112 8.53 -9.15 4.33
CA PHE A 112 8.52 -10.51 3.81
C PHE A 112 9.75 -11.32 4.22
N GLY A 113 10.70 -10.69 4.92
CA GLY A 113 11.90 -11.39 5.33
C GLY A 113 12.86 -11.69 4.20
N LEU A 114 12.91 -10.82 3.20
CA LEU A 114 13.70 -11.07 1.98
C LEU A 114 15.08 -10.43 2.01
N GLY A 115 15.44 -9.74 3.06
CA GLY A 115 16.72 -9.08 3.11
C GLY A 115 17.88 -10.06 3.22
N LYS A 116 18.83 -9.97 2.30
CA LYS A 116 19.95 -10.89 2.27
C LYS A 116 20.93 -10.65 3.41
N SER A 117 21.05 -9.47 3.89
CA SER A 117 21.92 -9.12 5.01
C SER A 117 21.10 -8.42 6.08
N SER A 118 19.92 -8.94 6.30
CA SER A 118 19.02 -8.35 7.28
C SER A 118 19.71 -8.22 8.61
N PRO A 119 19.77 -7.02 9.18
CA PRO A 119 20.26 -6.90 10.54
C PRO A 119 19.33 -7.66 11.48
N PRO A 120 19.83 -8.13 12.59
CA PRO A 120 18.97 -8.74 13.61
C PRO A 120 17.89 -7.75 14.02
N GLN A 121 16.72 -8.26 14.17
CA GLN A 121 15.56 -7.44 14.48
C GLN A 121 15.45 -7.17 15.96
#